data_8baab9a6513c50713b61844e78ee4f0c
#
_entry.id   8baab9a6513c50713b61844e78ee4f0c
#
_cell.length_a   1.000
_cell.length_b   1.000
_cell.length_c   1.000
_cell.angle_alpha   90.00
_cell.angle_beta   90.00
_cell.angle_gamma   90.00
#
_symmetry.space_group_name_H-M   'P 1'
#
loop_
_entity.id
_entity.type
_entity.pdbx_description
1 polymer ?
#
loop_
_entity_poly.entity_id
_entity_poly.type
_entity_poly.pdbx_seq_one_letter_code
_entity_poly.pdbx_strand_id
1 'polypeptide(L)'
;MAKEARKHTLGVFHPTFSLLWSVRDYLLEKLPADAHLRASGKLCVSLTRLSDGTNVLVSEFDSREELIQVLMCSCFFPVYCGFIPPSYRGVHYMDGALSNNLPLFEQRNTITVAPFSGESDICPREGTFNFFEVTCMYTTKKANESLLCKRRASWFPQKLAEICHNGYMDALHFLRQRGELFHLHHPHD
;
A
#
# COMPACT_ATOMS: atom_id res chain seq x y z
N MET A 1 -1.26 -11.16 8.21
CA MET A 1 -2.44 -10.36 7.80
C MET A 1 -3.44 -11.16 6.96
N ALA A 2 -3.18 -11.54 5.70
CA ALA A 2 -4.16 -12.27 4.87
C ALA A 2 -4.64 -13.60 5.47
N LYS A 3 -3.81 -14.33 6.19
CA LYS A 3 -4.21 -15.56 6.91
C LYS A 3 -5.11 -15.28 8.10
N GLU A 4 -4.89 -14.17 8.80
CA GLU A 4 -5.68 -13.77 9.97
C GLU A 4 -7.07 -13.27 9.58
N ALA A 5 -7.16 -12.43 8.56
CA ALA A 5 -8.44 -11.97 8.01
C ALA A 5 -9.35 -13.13 7.53
N ARG A 6 -8.75 -14.26 7.09
CA ARG A 6 -9.49 -15.45 6.65
C ARG A 6 -10.13 -16.25 7.78
N LYS A 7 -9.67 -16.10 9.01
CA LYS A 7 -10.26 -16.79 10.18
C LYS A 7 -11.66 -16.27 10.50
N HIS A 8 -12.02 -15.08 10.01
CA HIS A 8 -13.30 -14.43 10.28
C HIS A 8 -14.22 -14.46 9.07
N THR A 9 -15.51 -14.78 9.30
CA THR A 9 -16.54 -14.88 8.25
C THR A 9 -16.71 -13.55 7.49
N LEU A 10 -16.53 -12.41 8.17
CA LEU A 10 -16.59 -11.06 7.59
C LEU A 10 -15.24 -10.58 7.03
N GLY A 11 -14.18 -11.39 7.14
CA GLY A 11 -12.84 -11.02 6.69
C GLY A 11 -12.36 -9.74 7.36
N VAL A 12 -11.88 -8.78 6.56
CA VAL A 12 -11.36 -7.48 7.05
C VAL A 12 -12.44 -6.59 7.71
N PHE A 13 -13.72 -6.87 7.48
CA PHE A 13 -14.83 -6.11 8.07
C PHE A 13 -15.35 -6.72 9.40
N HIS A 14 -14.68 -7.74 9.93
CA HIS A 14 -15.04 -8.29 11.22
C HIS A 14 -14.74 -7.28 12.32
N PRO A 15 -15.63 -7.04 13.30
CA PRO A 15 -15.45 -6.01 14.35
C PRO A 15 -14.18 -6.17 15.18
N THR A 16 -13.68 -7.40 15.32
CA THR A 16 -12.44 -7.69 16.08
C THR A 16 -11.19 -7.66 15.20
N PHE A 17 -11.34 -7.54 13.87
CA PHE A 17 -10.22 -7.42 12.96
C PHE A 17 -9.99 -5.96 12.62
N SER A 18 -8.90 -5.41 13.11
CA SER A 18 -8.45 -4.08 12.71
C SER A 18 -7.20 -4.21 11.85
N LEU A 19 -7.35 -3.88 10.57
CA LEU A 19 -6.23 -3.88 9.63
C LEU A 19 -5.13 -2.94 10.12
N LEU A 20 -5.51 -1.78 10.62
CA LEU A 20 -4.59 -0.76 11.10
C LEU A 20 -3.75 -1.25 12.29
N TRP A 21 -4.37 -1.94 13.26
CA TRP A 21 -3.64 -2.53 14.39
C TRP A 21 -2.69 -3.63 13.94
N SER A 22 -3.09 -4.45 12.98
CA SER A 22 -2.21 -5.48 12.40
C SER A 22 -1.00 -4.88 11.68
N VAL A 23 -1.18 -3.74 11.00
CA VAL A 23 -0.07 -2.98 10.39
C VAL A 23 0.86 -2.44 11.48
N ARG A 24 0.30 -1.83 12.53
CA ARG A 24 1.07 -1.30 13.64
C ARG A 24 1.93 -2.37 14.30
N ASP A 25 1.35 -3.49 14.65
CA ASP A 25 2.05 -4.58 15.33
C ASP A 25 3.19 -5.13 14.45
N TYR A 26 2.94 -5.26 13.14
CA TYR A 26 3.96 -5.65 12.18
C TYR A 26 5.11 -4.64 12.11
N LEU A 27 4.80 -3.35 12.05
CA LEU A 27 5.81 -2.28 12.03
C LEU A 27 6.64 -2.26 13.33
N LEU A 28 5.98 -2.44 14.48
CA LEU A 28 6.65 -2.54 15.78
C LEU A 28 7.60 -3.75 15.86
N GLU A 29 7.24 -4.86 15.23
CA GLU A 29 8.09 -6.06 15.21
C GLU A 29 9.27 -5.92 14.24
N LYS A 30 9.06 -5.35 13.06
CA LYS A 30 10.03 -5.40 11.95
C LYS A 30 10.93 -4.18 11.85
N LEU A 31 10.48 -3.00 12.26
CA LEU A 31 11.31 -1.80 12.16
C LEU A 31 12.39 -1.78 13.25
N PRO A 32 13.66 -1.55 12.91
CA PRO A 32 14.73 -1.39 13.88
C PRO A 32 14.55 -0.10 14.70
N ALA A 33 15.23 0.00 15.83
CA ALA A 33 15.13 1.14 16.74
C ALA A 33 15.56 2.47 16.07
N ASP A 34 16.51 2.40 15.14
CA ASP A 34 17.06 3.53 14.39
C ASP A 34 16.33 3.81 13.05
N ALA A 35 15.17 3.17 12.81
CA ALA A 35 14.44 3.27 11.54
C ALA A 35 14.12 4.72 11.15
N HIS A 36 13.76 5.57 12.11
CA HIS A 36 13.45 6.98 11.90
C HIS A 36 14.67 7.77 11.39
N LEU A 37 15.87 7.50 11.92
CA LEU A 37 17.12 8.13 11.46
C LEU A 37 17.48 7.74 10.04
N ARG A 38 17.21 6.48 9.66
CA ARG A 38 17.45 5.97 8.30
C ARG A 38 16.42 6.50 7.30
N ALA A 39 15.19 6.75 7.75
CA ALA A 39 14.08 7.20 6.93
C ALA A 39 14.11 8.72 6.70
N SER A 40 14.48 9.51 7.71
CA SER A 40 14.48 10.97 7.61
C SER A 40 15.34 11.45 6.44
N GLY A 41 14.77 12.36 5.65
CA GLY A 41 15.37 12.89 4.42
C GLY A 41 15.42 11.92 3.23
N LYS A 42 14.98 10.66 3.40
CA LYS A 42 14.97 9.65 2.31
C LYS A 42 13.58 9.11 2.01
N LEU A 43 12.75 8.97 3.03
CA LEU A 43 11.35 8.58 2.90
C LEU A 43 10.48 9.84 2.95
N CYS A 44 9.59 9.97 1.98
CA CYS A 44 8.56 10.99 1.98
C CYS A 44 7.19 10.32 1.97
N VAL A 45 6.37 10.60 2.98
CA VAL A 45 5.06 9.99 3.17
C VAL A 45 3.99 11.02 2.85
N SER A 46 3.10 10.68 1.93
CA SER A 46 1.95 11.50 1.56
C SER A 46 0.78 11.24 2.49
N LEU A 47 0.23 12.29 3.07
CA LEU A 47 -0.93 12.26 3.97
C LEU A 47 -2.00 13.24 3.48
N THR A 48 -3.26 12.93 3.74
CA THR A 48 -4.39 13.83 3.53
C THR A 48 -4.87 14.34 4.88
N ARG A 49 -4.80 15.66 5.13
CA ARG A 49 -5.32 16.26 6.35
C ARG A 49 -6.84 16.18 6.37
N LEU A 50 -7.42 15.68 7.46
CA LEU A 50 -8.86 15.46 7.54
C LEU A 50 -9.68 16.76 7.58
N SER A 51 -9.14 17.83 8.15
CA SER A 51 -9.88 19.07 8.38
C SER A 51 -10.19 19.86 7.10
N ASP A 52 -9.32 19.77 6.10
CA ASP A 52 -9.39 20.59 4.88
C ASP A 52 -9.09 19.82 3.59
N GLY A 53 -8.76 18.51 3.69
CA GLY A 53 -8.43 17.68 2.54
C GLY A 53 -7.08 18.00 1.89
N THR A 54 -6.27 18.89 2.48
CA THR A 54 -4.98 19.26 1.90
C THR A 54 -3.98 18.14 2.01
N ASN A 55 -3.11 18.00 0.99
CA ASN A 55 -2.00 17.09 1.01
C ASN A 55 -0.86 17.61 1.90
N VAL A 56 -0.31 16.72 2.70
CA VAL A 56 0.86 16.99 3.55
C VAL A 56 1.90 15.93 3.29
N LEU A 57 3.11 16.34 2.95
CA LEU A 57 4.27 15.47 2.77
C LEU A 57 5.15 15.50 4.02
N VAL A 58 5.42 14.33 4.59
CA VAL A 58 6.24 14.18 5.80
C VAL A 58 7.50 13.41 5.44
N SER A 59 8.67 14.00 5.68
CA SER A 59 9.97 13.38 5.39
C SER A 59 10.94 13.38 6.57
N GLU A 60 10.57 14.00 7.69
CA GLU A 60 11.39 14.06 8.90
C GLU A 60 10.65 13.40 10.06
N PHE A 61 11.35 12.57 10.82
CA PHE A 61 10.79 11.77 11.89
C PHE A 61 11.66 11.86 13.14
N ASP A 62 11.12 12.39 14.22
CA ASP A 62 11.87 12.64 15.47
C ASP A 62 12.09 11.34 16.27
N SER A 63 11.22 10.34 16.08
CA SER A 63 11.31 9.05 16.75
C SER A 63 10.78 7.90 15.89
N ARG A 64 11.11 6.66 16.29
CA ARG A 64 10.58 5.44 15.66
C ARG A 64 9.06 5.39 15.78
N GLU A 65 8.52 5.78 16.92
CA GLU A 65 7.10 5.85 17.20
C GLU A 65 6.39 6.83 16.29
N GLU A 66 7.01 7.99 16.06
CA GLU A 66 6.49 9.01 15.13
C GLU A 66 6.48 8.49 13.68
N LEU A 67 7.54 7.84 13.23
CA LEU A 67 7.57 7.19 11.92
C LEU A 67 6.42 6.19 11.78
N ILE A 68 6.21 5.32 12.77
CA ILE A 68 5.10 4.35 12.77
C ILE A 68 3.75 5.07 12.71
N GLN A 69 3.59 6.15 13.46
CA GLN A 69 2.36 6.93 13.50
C GLN A 69 2.04 7.56 12.14
N VAL A 70 3.03 8.12 11.45
CA VAL A 70 2.90 8.65 10.09
C VAL A 70 2.54 7.55 9.10
N LEU A 71 3.19 6.39 9.17
CA LEU A 71 2.87 5.24 8.33
C LEU A 71 1.45 4.71 8.56
N MET A 72 0.98 4.71 9.81
CA MET A 72 -0.41 4.36 10.12
C MET A 72 -1.40 5.37 9.55
N CYS A 73 -1.09 6.67 9.58
CA CYS A 73 -1.91 7.69 8.94
C CYS A 73 -2.01 7.46 7.42
N SER A 74 -0.90 7.14 6.75
CA SER A 74 -0.86 6.88 5.31
C SER A 74 -1.52 5.55 4.88
N CYS A 75 -1.80 4.66 5.83
CA CYS A 75 -2.53 3.41 5.59
C CYS A 75 -4.02 3.50 5.96
N PHE A 76 -4.45 4.64 6.51
CA PHE A 76 -5.83 4.77 6.95
C PHE A 76 -6.76 5.19 5.82
N PHE A 77 -7.60 4.26 5.41
CA PHE A 77 -8.71 4.54 4.51
C PHE A 77 -10.03 4.40 5.27
N PRO A 78 -10.88 5.44 5.31
CA PRO A 78 -12.17 5.39 6.02
C PRO A 78 -13.01 4.19 5.58
N VAL A 79 -13.77 3.64 6.51
CA VAL A 79 -14.60 2.42 6.33
C VAL A 79 -13.78 1.12 6.31
N TYR A 80 -12.63 1.06 5.63
CA TYR A 80 -11.79 -0.15 5.57
C TYR A 80 -10.96 -0.35 6.84
N CYS A 81 -10.40 0.74 7.34
CA CYS A 81 -9.52 0.71 8.52
C CYS A 81 -10.24 1.13 9.80
N GLY A 82 -11.51 1.54 9.69
CA GLY A 82 -12.33 2.05 10.79
C GLY A 82 -12.90 3.44 10.49
N PHE A 83 -13.52 4.04 11.51
CA PHE A 83 -14.17 5.36 11.38
C PHE A 83 -13.38 6.47 12.08
N ILE A 84 -12.44 6.10 12.95
CA ILE A 84 -11.64 7.07 13.71
C ILE A 84 -10.24 7.11 13.11
N PRO A 85 -9.89 8.18 12.38
CA PRO A 85 -8.58 8.31 11.78
C PRO A 85 -7.49 8.50 12.84
N PRO A 86 -6.29 7.95 12.62
CA PRO A 86 -5.15 8.20 13.49
C PRO A 86 -4.73 9.67 13.45
N SER A 87 -4.02 10.09 14.47
CA SER A 87 -3.50 11.46 14.57
C SER A 87 -1.97 11.47 14.53
N TYR A 88 -1.43 12.51 13.94
CA TYR A 88 0.00 12.82 13.93
C TYR A 88 0.19 14.28 14.36
N ARG A 89 0.99 14.51 15.39
CA ARG A 89 1.20 15.83 16.00
C ARG A 89 -0.12 16.56 16.31
N GLY A 90 -1.11 15.82 16.84
CA GLY A 90 -2.41 16.35 17.26
C GLY A 90 -3.40 16.63 16.12
N VAL A 91 -3.05 16.34 14.87
CA VAL A 91 -3.91 16.51 13.71
C VAL A 91 -4.29 15.14 13.13
N HIS A 92 -5.55 14.97 12.70
CA HIS A 92 -6.03 13.74 12.09
C HIS A 92 -5.73 13.71 10.59
N TYR A 93 -5.25 12.56 10.13
CA TYR A 93 -4.90 12.32 8.74
C TYR A 93 -5.52 11.04 8.20
N MET A 94 -5.63 11.00 6.90
CA MET A 94 -6.00 9.84 6.09
C MET A 94 -4.90 9.55 5.06
N ASP A 95 -5.07 8.43 4.34
CA ASP A 95 -4.19 8.06 3.23
C ASP A 95 -4.00 9.21 2.24
N GLY A 96 -2.76 9.48 1.88
CA GLY A 96 -2.38 10.49 0.90
C GLY A 96 -2.96 10.23 -0.49
N ALA A 97 -3.37 8.99 -0.78
CA ALA A 97 -4.05 8.64 -2.03
C ALA A 97 -5.31 9.45 -2.32
N LEU A 98 -5.94 10.02 -1.28
CA LEU A 98 -7.14 10.86 -1.43
C LEU A 98 -6.84 12.28 -1.92
N SER A 99 -5.62 12.78 -1.75
CA SER A 99 -5.24 14.14 -2.16
C SER A 99 -4.07 14.17 -3.14
N ASN A 100 -3.06 13.32 -2.96
CA ASN A 100 -1.92 13.16 -3.85
C ASN A 100 -1.35 11.76 -3.73
N ASN A 101 -1.84 10.85 -4.58
CA ASN A 101 -1.45 9.44 -4.55
C ASN A 101 -0.01 9.20 -5.03
N LEU A 102 0.50 10.08 -5.87
CA LEU A 102 1.83 9.94 -6.47
C LEU A 102 2.53 11.30 -6.46
N PRO A 103 3.13 11.71 -5.32
CA PRO A 103 3.87 12.95 -5.25
C PRO A 103 5.01 12.94 -6.28
N LEU A 104 4.94 13.84 -7.25
CA LEU A 104 5.99 14.03 -8.23
C LEU A 104 7.01 15.02 -7.66
N PHE A 105 8.25 14.59 -7.60
CA PHE A 105 9.39 15.46 -7.33
C PHE A 105 9.99 15.89 -8.66
N GLU A 106 10.35 17.16 -8.82
CA GLU A 106 10.96 17.71 -10.05
C GLU A 106 12.35 17.12 -10.37
N GLN A 107 12.74 16.07 -9.70
CA GLN A 107 14.01 15.37 -9.95
C GLN A 107 13.90 14.50 -11.20
N ARG A 108 14.87 14.68 -12.10
CA ARG A 108 14.91 14.02 -13.43
C ARG A 108 14.94 12.50 -13.43
N ASN A 109 15.11 11.86 -12.27
CA ASN A 109 15.28 10.41 -12.13
C ASN A 109 14.21 9.77 -11.23
N THR A 110 13.01 10.34 -11.18
CA THR A 110 11.90 9.74 -10.45
C THR A 110 11.33 8.58 -11.26
N ILE A 111 11.24 7.41 -10.65
CA ILE A 111 10.55 6.23 -11.18
C ILE A 111 9.23 6.10 -10.45
N THR A 112 8.14 6.12 -11.20
CA THR A 112 6.79 5.99 -10.66
C THR A 112 6.34 4.54 -10.70
N VAL A 113 5.83 4.03 -9.56
CA VAL A 113 5.36 2.65 -9.42
C VAL A 113 3.93 2.66 -8.91
N ALA A 114 3.03 1.99 -9.62
CA ALA A 114 1.63 1.84 -9.20
C ALA A 114 1.15 0.39 -9.35
N PRO A 115 0.34 -0.12 -8.41
CA PRO A 115 -0.25 -1.45 -8.53
C PRO A 115 -1.44 -1.51 -9.47
N PHE A 116 -1.93 -0.35 -9.92
CA PHE A 116 -3.06 -0.19 -10.82
C PHE A 116 -2.60 0.27 -12.20
N SER A 117 -3.34 -0.09 -13.24
CA SER A 117 -3.09 0.36 -14.60
C SER A 117 -3.19 1.90 -14.71
N GLY A 118 -2.27 2.51 -15.45
CA GLY A 118 -2.19 3.95 -15.60
C GLY A 118 -0.93 4.40 -16.32
N GLU A 119 -0.51 5.64 -16.07
CA GLU A 119 0.62 6.29 -16.74
C GLU A 119 1.95 6.13 -15.97
N SER A 120 1.97 5.36 -14.86
CA SER A 120 3.19 5.13 -14.10
C SER A 120 4.23 4.33 -14.90
N ASP A 121 5.52 4.55 -14.62
CA ASP A 121 6.63 3.86 -15.30
C ASP A 121 6.54 2.34 -15.13
N ILE A 122 6.24 1.89 -13.92
CA ILE A 122 6.03 0.49 -13.57
C ILE A 122 4.58 0.34 -13.10
N CYS A 123 3.74 -0.20 -13.95
CA CYS A 123 2.34 -0.49 -13.65
C CYS A 123 1.81 -1.56 -14.62
N PRO A 124 0.71 -2.24 -14.29
CA PRO A 124 0.03 -3.16 -15.21
C PRO A 124 -0.35 -2.45 -16.51
N ARG A 125 0.12 -2.99 -17.64
CA ARG A 125 -0.12 -2.41 -18.97
C ARG A 125 -1.42 -2.88 -19.60
N GLU A 126 -1.87 -4.08 -19.23
CA GLU A 126 -3.11 -4.67 -19.76
C GLU A 126 -4.17 -4.70 -18.65
N GLY A 127 -5.30 -4.05 -18.92
CA GLY A 127 -6.33 -3.64 -18.01
C GLY A 127 -7.11 -4.73 -17.29
N THR A 128 -6.49 -5.36 -16.28
CA THR A 128 -7.19 -6.36 -15.47
C THR A 128 -7.42 -5.95 -14.02
N PHE A 129 -6.79 -4.90 -13.52
CA PHE A 129 -6.98 -4.46 -12.14
C PHE A 129 -7.03 -2.93 -12.05
N ASN A 130 -8.23 -2.38 -12.07
CA ASN A 130 -8.44 -0.99 -11.68
C ASN A 130 -8.84 -0.92 -10.21
N PHE A 131 -8.64 0.24 -9.60
CA PHE A 131 -8.99 0.51 -8.20
C PHE A 131 -10.46 0.15 -7.88
N PHE A 132 -11.38 0.35 -8.84
CA PHE A 132 -12.80 0.04 -8.68
C PHE A 132 -13.07 -1.48 -8.61
N GLU A 133 -12.36 -2.30 -9.38
CA GLU A 133 -12.52 -3.77 -9.30
C GLU A 133 -12.02 -4.31 -7.97
N VAL A 134 -10.89 -3.84 -7.49
CA VAL A 134 -10.38 -4.19 -6.16
C VAL A 134 -11.38 -3.76 -5.08
N THR A 135 -11.91 -2.54 -5.18
CA THR A 135 -12.92 -2.02 -4.25
C THR A 135 -14.23 -2.80 -4.35
N CYS A 136 -14.73 -3.09 -5.56
CA CYS A 136 -15.91 -3.93 -5.76
C CYS A 136 -15.74 -5.36 -5.25
N MET A 137 -14.55 -5.96 -5.37
CA MET A 137 -14.25 -7.28 -4.80
C MET A 137 -14.40 -7.29 -3.27
N TYR A 138 -14.13 -6.17 -2.61
CA TYR A 138 -14.29 -6.04 -1.16
C TYR A 138 -15.71 -5.62 -0.73
N THR A 139 -16.48 -4.92 -1.56
CA THR A 139 -17.80 -4.37 -1.20
C THR A 139 -18.99 -5.23 -1.61
N THR A 140 -18.86 -6.14 -2.57
CA THR A 140 -19.98 -7.00 -3.05
C THR A 140 -20.30 -8.17 -2.12
N LYS A 141 -20.44 -7.92 -0.81
CA LYS A 141 -20.79 -8.95 0.21
C LYS A 141 -22.28 -9.03 0.56
N LYS A 142 -23.20 -8.63 -0.31
CA LYS A 142 -24.64 -8.68 0.03
C LYS A 142 -25.48 -9.74 -0.70
N ALA A 143 -24.89 -10.72 -1.37
CA ALA A 143 -25.70 -11.77 -2.01
C ALA A 143 -25.04 -13.15 -1.92
N ASN A 144 -25.64 -14.07 -1.19
CA ASN A 144 -25.42 -15.54 -1.12
C ASN A 144 -24.08 -16.01 -0.55
N GLU A 145 -24.00 -16.06 0.78
CA GLU A 145 -22.77 -16.29 1.56
C GLU A 145 -22.19 -17.72 1.54
N SER A 146 -22.89 -18.78 1.21
CA SER A 146 -22.41 -20.13 1.53
C SER A 146 -21.55 -20.81 0.44
N LEU A 147 -21.81 -20.57 -0.83
CA LEU A 147 -21.07 -21.19 -1.95
C LEU A 147 -19.93 -20.32 -2.50
N LEU A 148 -20.11 -19.01 -2.44
CA LEU A 148 -19.10 -18.04 -2.91
C LEU A 148 -17.88 -17.92 -1.98
N CYS A 149 -18.07 -18.15 -0.67
CA CYS A 149 -16.99 -18.02 0.32
C CYS A 149 -15.93 -19.11 0.17
N LYS A 150 -16.30 -20.36 -0.13
CA LYS A 150 -15.35 -21.47 -0.34
C LYS A 150 -14.54 -21.32 -1.64
N ARG A 151 -15.16 -20.87 -2.72
CA ARG A 151 -14.45 -20.58 -3.98
C ARG A 151 -13.51 -19.39 -3.89
N ARG A 152 -13.90 -18.33 -3.15
CA ARG A 152 -13.07 -17.14 -2.92
C ARG A 152 -11.84 -17.41 -2.05
N ALA A 153 -11.93 -18.31 -1.07
CA ALA A 153 -10.79 -18.65 -0.20
C ALA A 153 -9.66 -19.35 -0.96
N SER A 154 -9.94 -20.11 -2.01
CA SER A 154 -8.92 -20.73 -2.87
C SER A 154 -8.42 -19.79 -3.99
N TRP A 155 -9.26 -18.87 -4.45
CA TRP A 155 -8.96 -17.97 -5.56
C TRP A 155 -8.06 -16.78 -5.13
N PHE A 156 -8.20 -16.28 -3.90
CA PHE A 156 -7.46 -15.13 -3.40
C PHE A 156 -5.91 -15.32 -3.37
N PRO A 157 -5.37 -16.47 -2.93
CA PRO A 157 -3.92 -16.70 -3.00
C PRO A 157 -3.37 -16.78 -4.42
N GLN A 158 -4.14 -17.37 -5.33
CA GLN A 158 -3.75 -17.45 -6.75
C GLN A 158 -3.71 -16.07 -7.39
N LYS A 159 -4.69 -15.22 -7.08
CA LYS A 159 -4.72 -13.84 -7.56
C LYS A 159 -3.59 -12.98 -6.96
N LEU A 160 -3.24 -13.15 -5.70
CA LEU A 160 -2.09 -12.47 -5.10
C LEU A 160 -0.77 -12.92 -5.76
N ALA A 161 -0.61 -14.20 -6.08
CA ALA A 161 0.56 -14.70 -6.78
C ALA A 161 0.63 -14.16 -8.22
N GLU A 162 -0.51 -14.08 -8.91
CA GLU A 162 -0.63 -13.48 -10.25
C GLU A 162 -0.25 -11.99 -10.22
N ILE A 163 -0.78 -11.20 -9.27
CA ILE A 163 -0.44 -9.79 -9.10
C ILE A 163 1.06 -9.61 -8.82
N CYS A 164 1.63 -10.45 -7.97
CA CYS A 164 3.06 -10.43 -7.67
C CYS A 164 3.90 -10.75 -8.91
N HIS A 165 3.51 -11.77 -9.68
CA HIS A 165 4.18 -12.13 -10.93
C HIS A 165 4.08 -11.02 -11.97
N ASN A 166 2.91 -10.42 -12.15
CA ASN A 166 2.71 -9.32 -13.08
C ASN A 166 3.57 -8.11 -12.71
N GLY A 167 3.59 -7.71 -11.43
CA GLY A 167 4.46 -6.63 -10.98
C GLY A 167 5.96 -6.89 -11.20
N TYR A 168 6.39 -8.15 -11.06
CA TYR A 168 7.75 -8.54 -11.40
C TYR A 168 8.02 -8.40 -12.92
N MET A 169 7.10 -8.84 -13.76
CA MET A 169 7.25 -8.74 -15.22
C MET A 169 7.21 -7.28 -15.71
N ASP A 170 6.35 -6.44 -15.11
CA ASP A 170 6.28 -5.00 -15.41
C ASP A 170 7.60 -4.30 -15.07
N ALA A 171 8.17 -4.61 -13.90
CA ALA A 171 9.46 -4.09 -13.48
C ALA A 171 10.62 -4.55 -14.41
N LEU A 172 10.64 -5.84 -14.79
CA LEU A 172 11.62 -6.36 -15.74
C LEU A 172 11.51 -5.67 -17.10
N HIS A 173 10.31 -5.44 -17.59
CA HIS A 173 10.08 -4.76 -18.86
C HIS A 173 10.63 -3.33 -18.83
N PHE A 174 10.30 -2.60 -17.77
CA PHE A 174 10.83 -1.24 -17.54
C PHE A 174 12.37 -1.20 -17.51
N LEU A 175 13.01 -2.07 -16.74
CA LEU A 175 14.48 -2.13 -16.64
C LEU A 175 15.14 -2.50 -17.98
N ARG A 176 14.54 -3.41 -18.75
CA ARG A 176 15.02 -3.75 -20.09
C ARG A 176 14.93 -2.57 -21.06
N GLN A 177 13.84 -1.82 -21.03
CA GLN A 177 13.68 -0.64 -21.88
C GLN A 177 14.71 0.44 -21.55
N ARG A 178 15.09 0.60 -20.28
CA ARG A 178 16.13 1.55 -19.85
C ARG A 178 17.56 1.05 -20.06
N GLY A 179 17.78 -0.18 -20.50
CA GLY A 179 19.10 -0.76 -20.69
C GLY A 179 19.84 -1.11 -19.38
N GLU A 180 19.19 -0.98 -18.24
CA GLU A 180 19.81 -1.18 -16.93
C GLU A 180 20.09 -2.65 -16.59
N LEU A 181 19.43 -3.60 -17.29
CA LEU A 181 19.61 -5.05 -17.09
C LEU A 181 20.89 -5.61 -17.72
N PHE A 182 21.51 -4.92 -18.65
CA PHE A 182 22.74 -5.41 -19.31
C PHE A 182 23.95 -5.41 -18.38
N HIS A 183 23.96 -4.61 -17.32
CA HIS A 183 25.05 -4.56 -16.35
C HIS A 183 24.99 -5.62 -15.25
N LEU A 184 23.86 -6.31 -15.09
CA LEU A 184 23.70 -7.36 -14.08
C LEU A 184 24.16 -8.76 -14.54
N HIS A 185 24.50 -8.93 -15.84
CA HIS A 185 24.85 -10.23 -16.43
C HIS A 185 26.33 -10.37 -16.81
N HIS A 186 27.18 -9.39 -16.49
CA HIS A 186 28.63 -9.54 -16.57
C HIS A 186 29.22 -9.43 -15.16
N PRO A 187 29.40 -10.55 -14.44
CA PRO A 187 30.40 -10.58 -13.39
C PRO A 187 31.74 -10.34 -14.06
N HIS A 188 32.52 -9.43 -13.54
CA HIS A 188 33.89 -9.16 -13.99
C HIS A 188 34.67 -10.46 -14.02
N ASP A 189 35.12 -10.87 -15.23
CA ASP A 189 36.26 -11.74 -15.41
C ASP A 189 37.54 -11.05 -14.91
#